data_37c13356f800d1ad554672bf059038d3
#
_entry.id   37c13356f800d1ad554672bf059038d3
#
_cell.length_a   1.000
_cell.length_b   1.000
_cell.length_c   1.000
_cell.angle_alpha   90.00
_cell.angle_beta   90.00
_cell.angle_gamma   90.00
#
_symmetry.space_group_name_H-M   'P 1'
#
loop_
_entity.id
_entity.type
_entity.pdbx_description
1 polymer ?
#
loop_
_entity_poly.entity_id
_entity_poly.type
_entity_poly.pdbx_seq_one_letter_code
_entity_poly.pdbx_strand_id
1 'polypeptide(L)'
;MKLNSANINVMVKACRKASKVLIRDFGEIEKLQVSLKGPGDFVTASDKRVEKILIEELQKARPDYSILSEEIGEINNDKSFRWIIDPIDGTANFLHGIPHFAISIGLEKEKEIICGIIYDPIKDEMFVAEKGNGSYLNNQRMRVSSRKKLKDCIIFTGGPRNNSKNRELSLKEYVNFSSKVLLPVRKLGSAALDMAYV
;
A
#
# COMPACT_ATOMS: atom_id res chain seq x y z
N MET A 1 25.85 -0.72 -5.80
CA MET A 1 24.58 0.00 -5.77
C MET A 1 23.89 -0.28 -7.10
N LYS A 2 22.77 -0.99 -7.12
CA LYS A 2 22.04 -1.21 -8.37
C LYS A 2 21.32 0.09 -8.72
N LEU A 3 21.54 0.62 -9.93
CA LEU A 3 20.82 1.79 -10.42
C LEU A 3 19.35 1.41 -10.56
N ASN A 4 18.48 2.08 -9.82
CA ASN A 4 17.04 1.97 -10.02
C ASN A 4 16.66 2.48 -11.42
N SER A 5 15.64 1.91 -12.02
CA SER A 5 15.11 2.45 -13.28
C SER A 5 14.60 3.88 -13.10
N ALA A 6 14.47 4.61 -14.21
CA ALA A 6 13.95 5.97 -14.19
C ALA A 6 12.56 6.05 -13.52
N ASN A 7 11.70 5.07 -13.75
CA ASN A 7 10.37 5.03 -13.15
C ASN A 7 10.41 4.78 -11.65
N ILE A 8 11.26 3.86 -11.17
CA ILE A 8 11.49 3.65 -9.73
C ILE A 8 12.00 4.93 -9.06
N ASN A 9 12.95 5.65 -9.68
CA ASN A 9 13.45 6.90 -9.13
C ASN A 9 12.36 7.99 -9.01
N VAL A 10 11.46 8.06 -9.97
CA VAL A 10 10.29 8.97 -9.92
C VAL A 10 9.39 8.60 -8.75
N MET A 11 9.04 7.32 -8.59
CA MET A 11 8.22 6.84 -7.47
C MET A 11 8.88 7.10 -6.11
N VAL A 12 10.18 6.81 -5.96
CA VAL A 12 10.95 7.06 -4.73
C VAL A 12 10.88 8.53 -4.35
N LYS A 13 11.07 9.43 -5.33
CA LYS A 13 11.00 10.88 -5.09
C LYS A 13 9.59 11.30 -4.66
N ALA A 14 8.56 10.79 -5.31
CA ALA A 14 7.18 11.08 -4.97
C ALA A 14 6.85 10.61 -3.54
N CYS A 15 7.18 9.35 -3.18
CA CYS A 15 6.99 8.80 -1.84
C CYS A 15 7.73 9.63 -0.77
N ARG A 16 9.00 9.95 -0.99
CA ARG A 16 9.80 10.76 -0.04
C ARG A 16 9.27 12.16 0.16
N LYS A 17 8.67 12.78 -0.87
CA LYS A 17 8.03 14.09 -0.74
C LYS A 17 6.72 14.01 0.03
N ALA A 18 5.87 13.06 -0.33
CA ALA A 18 4.56 12.86 0.27
C ALA A 18 4.65 12.43 1.74
N SER A 19 5.62 11.58 2.08
CA SER A 19 5.82 11.07 3.44
C SER A 19 6.10 12.15 4.48
N LYS A 20 6.70 13.29 4.09
CA LYS A 20 6.95 14.41 5.02
C LYS A 20 5.64 14.95 5.61
N VAL A 21 4.61 15.07 4.77
CA VAL A 21 3.28 15.50 5.21
C VAL A 21 2.63 14.41 6.04
N LEU A 22 2.73 13.16 5.59
CA LEU A 22 2.13 12.01 6.27
C LEU A 22 2.69 11.81 7.69
N ILE A 23 4.01 11.91 7.87
CA ILE A 23 4.66 11.81 9.18
C ILE A 23 4.23 12.96 10.10
N ARG A 24 4.20 14.20 9.59
CA ARG A 24 3.73 15.35 10.36
C ARG A 24 2.28 15.16 10.81
N ASP A 25 1.42 14.76 9.88
CA ASP A 25 0.00 14.62 10.14
C ASP A 25 -0.29 13.44 11.09
N PHE A 26 0.52 12.38 11.04
CA PHE A 26 0.47 11.29 12.02
C PHE A 26 0.79 11.76 13.44
N GLY A 27 1.72 12.68 13.60
CA GLY A 27 2.03 13.31 14.89
C GLY A 27 0.96 14.27 15.41
N GLU A 28 0.00 14.66 14.56
CA GLU A 28 -1.08 15.60 14.90
C GLU A 28 -2.48 14.99 14.75
N ILE A 29 -2.58 13.69 14.85
CA ILE A 29 -3.76 12.90 14.45
C ILE A 29 -5.06 13.36 15.14
N GLU A 30 -4.99 13.81 16.40
CA GLU A 30 -6.14 14.30 17.16
C GLU A 30 -6.79 15.56 16.55
N LYS A 31 -6.05 16.28 15.70
CA LYS A 31 -6.49 17.51 15.06
C LYS A 31 -7.02 17.29 13.63
N LEU A 32 -6.93 16.08 13.11
CA LEU A 32 -7.34 15.79 11.74
C LEU A 32 -8.87 15.70 11.63
N GLN A 33 -9.39 16.30 10.54
CA GLN A 33 -10.77 16.10 10.16
C GLN A 33 -10.92 14.72 9.51
N VAL A 34 -11.88 13.95 10.01
CA VAL A 34 -12.22 12.62 9.50
C VAL A 34 -13.58 12.66 8.84
N SER A 35 -13.68 12.16 7.62
CA SER A 35 -14.96 11.91 6.96
C SER A 35 -15.15 10.42 6.72
N LEU A 36 -16.35 9.92 6.98
CA LEU A 36 -16.73 8.53 6.76
C LEU A 36 -17.22 8.36 5.32
N LYS A 37 -16.56 7.52 4.53
CA LYS A 37 -16.98 7.20 3.15
C LYS A 37 -18.08 6.16 3.10
N GLY A 38 -18.10 5.29 4.06
CA GLY A 38 -19.03 4.19 4.25
C GLY A 38 -18.74 3.49 5.57
N PRO A 39 -19.55 2.51 5.99
CA PRO A 39 -19.30 1.79 7.23
C PRO A 39 -17.92 1.11 7.22
N GLY A 40 -16.99 1.61 8.01
CA GLY A 40 -15.62 1.09 8.16
C GLY A 40 -14.58 1.66 7.20
N ASP A 41 -14.97 2.57 6.27
CA ASP A 41 -14.04 3.29 5.40
C ASP A 41 -13.88 4.73 5.89
N PHE A 42 -12.65 5.16 6.10
CA PHE A 42 -12.31 6.49 6.59
C PHE A 42 -11.49 7.25 5.55
N VAL A 43 -11.84 8.50 5.35
CA VAL A 43 -11.08 9.45 4.53
C VAL A 43 -10.60 10.58 5.42
N THR A 44 -9.36 10.88 5.35
CA THR A 44 -8.75 11.97 6.11
C THR A 44 -8.36 13.12 5.19
N ALA A 45 -8.18 14.31 5.77
CA ALA A 45 -7.56 15.42 5.05
C ALA A 45 -6.12 15.09 4.63
N SER A 46 -5.45 14.17 5.34
CA SER A 46 -4.11 13.71 5.02
C SER A 46 -4.08 12.87 3.76
N ASP A 47 -5.02 11.92 3.57
CA ASP A 47 -5.14 11.14 2.34
C ASP A 47 -5.14 12.06 1.12
N LYS A 48 -6.02 13.04 1.10
CA LYS A 48 -6.14 13.99 -0.02
C LYS A 48 -4.88 14.82 -0.24
N ARG A 49 -4.20 15.24 0.83
CA ARG A 49 -2.93 15.99 0.71
C ARG A 49 -1.82 15.13 0.17
N VAL A 50 -1.68 13.91 0.68
CA VAL A 50 -0.67 12.94 0.26
C VAL A 50 -0.90 12.56 -1.20
N GLU A 51 -2.14 12.20 -1.56
CA GLU A 51 -2.53 11.89 -2.94
C GLU A 51 -2.19 13.01 -3.91
N LYS A 52 -2.56 14.24 -3.59
CA LYS A 52 -2.25 15.41 -4.42
C LYS A 52 -0.75 15.54 -4.68
N ILE A 53 0.09 15.39 -3.65
CA ILE A 53 1.55 15.48 -3.80
C ILE A 53 2.08 14.35 -4.68
N LEU A 54 1.58 13.12 -4.49
CA LEU A 54 1.96 11.98 -5.31
C LEU A 54 1.63 12.22 -6.78
N ILE A 55 0.39 12.61 -7.07
CA ILE A 55 -0.07 12.91 -8.43
C ILE A 55 0.77 14.01 -9.08
N GLU A 56 1.00 15.13 -8.38
CA GLU A 56 1.81 16.23 -8.90
C GLU A 56 3.24 15.81 -9.26
N GLU A 57 3.91 15.01 -8.40
CA GLU A 57 5.28 14.55 -8.67
C GLU A 57 5.33 13.53 -9.80
N LEU A 58 4.36 12.62 -9.87
CA LEU A 58 4.28 11.60 -10.91
C LEU A 58 3.95 12.21 -12.27
N GLN A 59 2.96 13.10 -12.35
CA GLN A 59 2.58 13.80 -13.59
C GLN A 59 3.69 14.75 -14.07
N LYS A 60 4.36 15.44 -13.16
CA LYS A 60 5.52 16.29 -13.54
C LYS A 60 6.61 15.50 -14.25
N ALA A 61 6.84 14.25 -13.83
CA ALA A 61 7.87 13.40 -14.42
C ALA A 61 7.38 12.64 -15.67
N ARG A 62 6.08 12.33 -15.73
CA ARG A 62 5.43 11.54 -16.79
C ARG A 62 4.03 12.11 -17.06
N PRO A 63 3.93 13.25 -17.76
CA PRO A 63 2.66 13.96 -17.97
C PRO A 63 1.64 13.16 -18.77
N ASP A 64 2.10 12.26 -19.64
CA ASP A 64 1.24 11.48 -20.53
C ASP A 64 0.66 10.22 -19.87
N TYR A 65 1.18 9.79 -18.70
CA TYR A 65 0.70 8.58 -18.03
C TYR A 65 -0.66 8.82 -17.39
N SER A 66 -1.56 7.85 -17.52
CA SER A 66 -2.83 7.80 -16.80
C SER A 66 -2.60 7.57 -15.30
N ILE A 67 -3.59 7.91 -14.48
CA ILE A 67 -3.55 7.69 -13.03
C ILE A 67 -4.84 7.00 -12.61
N LEU A 68 -4.73 6.00 -11.77
CA LEU A 68 -5.80 5.42 -10.98
C LEU A 68 -5.44 5.60 -9.51
N SER A 69 -6.24 6.37 -8.79
CA SER A 69 -6.02 6.64 -7.37
C SER A 69 -7.28 6.37 -6.55
N GLU A 70 -7.11 6.02 -5.28
CA GLU A 70 -8.22 5.62 -4.42
C GLU A 70 -9.22 6.76 -4.21
N GLU A 71 -8.74 7.99 -4.00
CA GLU A 71 -9.56 9.13 -3.62
C GLU A 71 -10.16 9.87 -4.83
N ILE A 72 -9.35 10.16 -5.85
CA ILE A 72 -9.77 10.94 -7.02
C ILE A 72 -10.37 10.03 -8.10
N GLY A 73 -10.06 8.74 -8.07
CA GLY A 73 -10.45 7.81 -9.15
C GLY A 73 -9.49 7.87 -10.33
N GLU A 74 -10.01 7.87 -11.54
CA GLU A 74 -9.22 7.72 -12.76
C GLU A 74 -9.01 9.05 -13.50
N ILE A 75 -7.75 9.33 -13.85
CA ILE A 75 -7.34 10.40 -14.76
C ILE A 75 -6.79 9.72 -16.02
N ASN A 76 -7.53 9.84 -17.12
CA ASN A 76 -7.18 9.18 -18.37
C ASN A 76 -6.37 10.10 -19.27
N ASN A 77 -5.11 9.71 -19.54
CA ASN A 77 -4.22 10.32 -20.53
C ASN A 77 -3.81 9.27 -21.59
N ASP A 78 -2.64 8.66 -21.44
CA ASP A 78 -2.20 7.54 -22.28
C ASP A 78 -2.73 6.20 -21.72
N LYS A 79 -3.29 5.36 -22.60
CA LYS A 79 -3.80 4.05 -22.21
C LYS A 79 -2.71 3.00 -22.01
N SER A 80 -1.48 3.27 -22.47
CA SER A 80 -0.38 2.30 -22.40
C SER A 80 0.23 2.21 -21.02
N PHE A 81 0.33 3.35 -20.30
CA PHE A 81 0.91 3.43 -18.96
C PHE A 81 -0.05 4.05 -17.97
N ARG A 82 -0.11 3.47 -16.76
CA ARG A 82 -0.96 3.96 -15.69
C ARG A 82 -0.28 3.83 -14.33
N TRP A 83 -0.22 4.92 -13.59
CA TRP A 83 0.10 4.90 -12.17
C TRP A 83 -1.11 4.41 -11.39
N ILE A 84 -0.90 3.48 -10.46
CA ILE A 84 -1.92 3.01 -9.50
C ILE A 84 -1.44 3.44 -8.14
N ILE A 85 -2.25 4.23 -7.43
CA ILE A 85 -1.83 4.92 -6.21
C ILE A 85 -2.83 4.60 -5.09
N ASP A 86 -2.28 4.20 -3.95
CA ASP A 86 -2.96 4.22 -2.65
C ASP A 86 -2.12 5.14 -1.74
N PRO A 87 -2.64 6.31 -1.38
CA PRO A 87 -1.89 7.31 -0.62
C PRO A 87 -1.63 6.89 0.82
N ILE A 88 -2.56 6.15 1.47
CA ILE A 88 -2.42 5.64 2.84
C ILE A 88 -3.09 4.27 2.97
N ASP A 89 -2.44 3.21 2.50
CA ASP A 89 -2.90 1.85 2.83
C ASP A 89 -2.78 1.62 4.34
N GLY A 90 -3.89 1.33 4.97
CA GLY A 90 -4.01 1.27 6.43
C GLY A 90 -4.53 2.55 7.07
N THR A 91 -5.42 3.29 6.40
CA THR A 91 -6.03 4.54 6.88
C THR A 91 -6.63 4.41 8.29
N ALA A 92 -7.25 3.26 8.61
CA ALA A 92 -7.77 3.01 9.96
C ALA A 92 -6.63 3.00 11.01
N ASN A 93 -5.49 2.38 10.72
CA ASN A 93 -4.33 2.39 11.59
C ASN A 93 -3.81 3.82 11.79
N PHE A 94 -3.67 4.55 10.69
CA PHE A 94 -3.24 5.94 10.71
C PHE A 94 -4.12 6.79 11.63
N LEU A 95 -5.46 6.70 11.51
CA LEU A 95 -6.42 7.45 12.31
C LEU A 95 -6.39 7.09 13.80
N HIS A 96 -6.00 5.89 14.14
CA HIS A 96 -5.92 5.43 15.52
C HIS A 96 -4.50 5.49 16.12
N GLY A 97 -3.56 6.16 15.46
CA GLY A 97 -2.18 6.30 15.96
C GLY A 97 -1.38 5.01 15.94
N ILE A 98 -1.79 4.02 15.13
CA ILE A 98 -1.06 2.75 14.98
C ILE A 98 -0.04 2.91 13.86
N PRO A 99 1.30 2.80 14.15
CA PRO A 99 2.35 3.07 13.16
C PRO A 99 2.56 1.89 12.20
N HIS A 100 1.51 1.49 11.48
CA HIS A 100 1.52 0.42 10.48
C HIS A 100 0.61 0.78 9.32
N PHE A 101 1.13 1.60 8.42
CA PHE A 101 0.49 2.09 7.19
C PHE A 101 1.55 2.42 6.16
N ALA A 102 1.17 2.50 4.89
CA ALA A 102 2.12 2.72 3.80
C ALA A 102 1.56 3.58 2.68
N ILE A 103 2.46 4.21 1.92
CA ILE A 103 2.20 4.72 0.57
C ILE A 103 2.46 3.56 -0.40
N SER A 104 1.51 3.28 -1.30
CA SER A 104 1.66 2.26 -2.33
C SER A 104 1.55 2.89 -3.71
N ILE A 105 2.52 2.62 -4.60
CA ILE A 105 2.52 3.07 -6.00
C ILE A 105 2.89 1.91 -6.89
N GLY A 106 2.03 1.58 -7.85
CA GLY A 106 2.31 0.65 -8.95
C GLY A 106 2.41 1.38 -10.28
N LEU A 107 3.23 0.88 -11.19
CA LEU A 107 3.21 1.26 -12.61
C LEU A 107 2.72 0.08 -13.43
N GLU A 108 1.57 0.27 -14.04
CA GLU A 108 0.99 -0.65 -15.01
C GLU A 108 1.41 -0.23 -16.42
N LYS A 109 1.77 -1.20 -17.25
CA LYS A 109 1.92 -1.08 -18.70
C LYS A 109 1.07 -2.13 -19.37
N GLU A 110 0.15 -1.72 -20.25
CA GLU A 110 -0.69 -2.65 -21.04
C GLU A 110 -1.39 -3.70 -20.15
N LYS A 111 -1.95 -3.28 -19.02
CA LYS A 111 -2.62 -4.12 -18.01
C LYS A 111 -1.69 -5.06 -17.20
N GLU A 112 -0.39 -4.88 -17.28
CA GLU A 112 0.57 -5.63 -16.49
C GLU A 112 1.36 -4.70 -15.54
N ILE A 113 1.45 -5.04 -14.26
CA ILE A 113 2.28 -4.29 -13.32
C ILE A 113 3.75 -4.58 -13.61
N ILE A 114 4.50 -3.55 -13.97
CA ILE A 114 5.92 -3.67 -14.34
C ILE A 114 6.88 -3.25 -13.23
N CYS A 115 6.46 -2.37 -12.33
CA CYS A 115 7.21 -2.03 -11.13
C CYS A 115 6.29 -1.43 -10.06
N GLY A 116 6.75 -1.42 -8.81
CA GLY A 116 6.00 -0.86 -7.69
C GLY A 116 6.88 -0.53 -6.50
N ILE A 117 6.33 0.32 -5.65
CA ILE A 117 6.90 0.71 -4.35
C ILE A 117 5.81 0.61 -3.28
N ILE A 118 6.20 0.08 -2.12
CA ILE A 118 5.45 0.19 -0.87
C ILE A 118 6.40 0.85 0.12
N TYR A 119 5.99 1.96 0.73
CA TYR A 119 6.83 2.73 1.62
C TYR A 119 6.16 2.96 2.98
N ASP A 120 6.70 2.32 4.01
CA ASP A 120 6.36 2.62 5.42
C ASP A 120 7.18 3.85 5.86
N PRO A 121 6.54 5.01 6.06
CA PRO A 121 7.27 6.24 6.37
C PRO A 121 7.73 6.31 7.83
N ILE A 122 7.13 5.52 8.72
CA ILE A 122 7.46 5.54 10.15
C ILE A 122 8.72 4.73 10.43
N LYS A 123 8.84 3.56 9.78
CA LYS A 123 10.03 2.70 9.90
C LYS A 123 11.13 3.06 8.90
N ASP A 124 10.84 3.96 7.94
CA ASP A 124 11.69 4.24 6.78
C ASP A 124 12.04 2.98 5.98
N GLU A 125 11.05 2.11 5.80
CA GLU A 125 11.18 0.88 5.03
C GLU A 125 10.58 1.06 3.63
N MET A 126 11.44 0.97 2.62
CA MET A 126 11.04 1.11 1.22
C MET A 126 11.20 -0.20 0.49
N PHE A 127 10.07 -0.85 0.24
CA PHE A 127 9.97 -2.05 -0.60
C PHE A 127 9.85 -1.63 -2.05
N VAL A 128 10.73 -2.13 -2.90
CA VAL A 128 10.77 -1.82 -4.33
C VAL A 128 10.81 -3.11 -5.11
N ALA A 129 9.97 -3.23 -6.13
CA ALA A 129 10.01 -4.35 -7.06
C ALA A 129 9.92 -3.87 -8.51
N GLU A 130 10.66 -4.54 -9.40
CA GLU A 130 10.61 -4.28 -10.84
C GLU A 130 10.74 -5.59 -11.59
N LYS A 131 9.86 -5.79 -12.59
CA LYS A 131 9.84 -7.00 -13.41
C LYS A 131 11.20 -7.26 -14.04
N GLY A 132 11.70 -8.47 -13.87
CA GLY A 132 13.03 -8.89 -14.33
C GLY A 132 14.20 -8.43 -13.43
N ASN A 133 13.99 -7.50 -12.50
CA ASN A 133 15.02 -6.98 -11.61
C ASN A 133 14.94 -7.52 -10.17
N GLY A 134 13.78 -8.09 -9.79
CA GLY A 134 13.52 -8.63 -8.44
C GLY A 134 13.02 -7.56 -7.46
N SER A 135 12.97 -7.93 -6.17
CA SER A 135 12.46 -7.10 -5.08
C SER A 135 13.55 -6.76 -4.07
N TYR A 136 13.42 -5.59 -3.45
CA TYR A 136 14.41 -5.02 -2.55
C TYR A 136 13.72 -4.29 -1.39
N LEU A 137 14.28 -4.40 -0.19
CA LEU A 137 13.97 -3.57 0.97
C LEU A 137 15.20 -2.70 1.27
N ASN A 138 15.03 -1.38 1.23
CA ASN A 138 16.12 -0.42 1.48
C ASN A 138 17.43 -0.79 0.74
N ASN A 139 17.32 -1.13 -0.55
CA ASN A 139 18.39 -1.58 -1.43
C ASN A 139 18.98 -2.98 -1.13
N GLN A 140 18.49 -3.68 -0.13
CA GLN A 140 18.84 -5.08 0.12
C GLN A 140 17.89 -6.01 -0.63
N ARG A 141 18.44 -6.98 -1.35
CA ARG A 141 17.62 -7.91 -2.14
C ARG A 141 16.78 -8.79 -1.21
N MET A 142 15.48 -8.81 -1.46
CA MET A 142 14.53 -9.66 -0.75
C MET A 142 14.46 -11.05 -1.37
N ARG A 143 14.11 -12.02 -0.54
CA ARG A 143 13.80 -13.39 -0.94
C ARG A 143 12.69 -13.91 -0.04
N VAL A 144 11.78 -14.69 -0.60
CA VAL A 144 10.78 -15.41 0.18
C VAL A 144 11.44 -16.33 1.22
N SER A 145 10.73 -16.59 2.31
CA SER A 145 11.17 -17.49 3.36
C SER A 145 11.47 -18.89 2.80
N SER A 146 12.50 -19.55 3.35
CA SER A 146 12.81 -20.95 3.04
C SER A 146 11.92 -21.97 3.77
N ARG A 147 10.95 -21.50 4.58
CA ARG A 147 10.02 -22.38 5.30
C ARG A 147 9.12 -23.12 4.33
N LYS A 148 9.11 -24.45 4.45
CA LYS A 148 8.34 -25.34 3.55
C LYS A 148 7.15 -25.99 4.24
N LYS A 149 7.08 -25.93 5.56
CA LYS A 149 6.02 -26.57 6.34
C LYS A 149 5.11 -25.48 6.87
N LEU A 150 3.81 -25.64 6.65
CA LEU A 150 2.80 -24.69 7.10
C LEU A 150 2.89 -24.42 8.62
N LYS A 151 3.17 -25.45 9.42
CA LYS A 151 3.33 -25.31 10.89
C LYS A 151 4.43 -24.33 11.33
N ASP A 152 5.36 -23.99 10.45
CA ASP A 152 6.48 -23.09 10.74
C ASP A 152 6.22 -21.66 10.22
N CYS A 153 5.01 -21.39 9.72
CA CYS A 153 4.64 -20.11 9.08
C CYS A 153 3.83 -19.22 10.02
N ILE A 154 3.78 -17.94 9.70
CA ILE A 154 2.81 -16.96 10.19
C ILE A 154 1.93 -16.59 9.01
N ILE A 155 0.63 -16.42 9.23
CA ILE A 155 -0.32 -16.04 8.19
C ILE A 155 -0.79 -14.62 8.43
N PHE A 156 -0.75 -13.81 7.38
CA PHE A 156 -1.37 -12.49 7.35
C PHE A 156 -2.72 -12.56 6.63
N THR A 157 -3.71 -11.83 7.13
CA THR A 157 -5.04 -11.75 6.51
C THR A 157 -5.70 -10.42 6.78
N GLY A 158 -6.42 -9.87 5.78
CA GLY A 158 -7.30 -8.72 5.98
C GLY A 158 -8.58 -9.05 6.74
N GLY A 159 -8.97 -10.33 6.79
CA GLY A 159 -10.25 -10.78 7.33
C GLY A 159 -11.45 -10.30 6.48
N PRO A 160 -12.67 -10.68 6.84
CA PRO A 160 -13.88 -10.27 6.14
C PRO A 160 -14.18 -8.79 6.39
N ARG A 161 -14.48 -8.05 5.32
CA ARG A 161 -14.94 -6.66 5.40
C ARG A 161 -16.38 -6.58 5.93
N ASN A 162 -16.65 -5.58 6.77
CA ASN A 162 -17.97 -5.42 7.41
C ASN A 162 -19.14 -5.23 6.43
N ASN A 163 -18.88 -4.74 5.21
CA ASN A 163 -19.87 -4.39 4.20
C ASN A 163 -19.92 -5.32 2.98
N SER A 164 -19.25 -6.47 2.99
CA SER A 164 -19.34 -7.38 1.86
C SER A 164 -20.71 -8.06 1.83
N LYS A 165 -21.34 -8.15 0.64
CA LYS A 165 -22.58 -8.93 0.42
C LYS A 165 -22.44 -10.38 0.89
N ASN A 166 -21.22 -10.88 1.02
CA ASN A 166 -20.88 -12.26 1.43
C ASN A 166 -20.20 -12.30 2.81
N ARG A 167 -20.44 -11.31 3.69
CA ARG A 167 -19.78 -11.22 5.00
C ARG A 167 -19.93 -12.50 5.83
N GLU A 168 -21.11 -13.06 5.86
CA GLU A 168 -21.39 -14.27 6.62
C GLU A 168 -20.59 -15.48 6.10
N LEU A 169 -20.52 -15.64 4.77
CA LEU A 169 -19.70 -16.67 4.14
C LEU A 169 -18.22 -16.46 4.46
N SER A 170 -17.72 -15.24 4.27
CA SER A 170 -16.33 -14.90 4.57
C SER A 170 -15.96 -15.10 6.05
N LEU A 171 -16.89 -14.82 6.96
CA LEU A 171 -16.70 -15.12 8.40
C LEU A 171 -16.63 -16.63 8.65
N LYS A 172 -17.53 -17.42 8.06
CA LYS A 172 -17.51 -18.89 8.19
C LYS A 172 -16.20 -19.47 7.64
N GLU A 173 -15.76 -19.00 6.49
CA GLU A 173 -14.47 -19.40 5.89
C GLU A 173 -13.29 -19.03 6.78
N TYR A 174 -13.26 -17.81 7.30
CA TYR A 174 -12.21 -17.33 8.21
C TYR A 174 -12.16 -18.17 9.50
N VAL A 175 -13.30 -18.43 10.14
CA VAL A 175 -13.38 -19.24 11.36
C VAL A 175 -12.95 -20.69 11.07
N ASN A 176 -13.45 -21.28 9.98
CA ASN A 176 -13.08 -22.64 9.57
C ASN A 176 -11.58 -22.76 9.28
N PHE A 177 -11.00 -21.77 8.60
CA PHE A 177 -9.56 -21.71 8.35
C PHE A 177 -8.79 -21.58 9.66
N SER A 178 -9.12 -20.58 10.49
CA SER A 178 -8.41 -20.29 11.74
C SER A 178 -8.47 -21.44 12.76
N SER A 179 -9.59 -22.20 12.78
CA SER A 179 -9.74 -23.35 13.68
C SER A 179 -8.95 -24.58 13.24
N LYS A 180 -8.70 -24.74 11.94
CA LYS A 180 -7.95 -25.89 11.39
C LYS A 180 -6.45 -25.63 11.31
N VAL A 181 -6.05 -24.38 11.26
CA VAL A 181 -4.66 -24.00 11.15
C VAL A 181 -4.14 -23.62 12.53
N LEU A 182 -3.34 -24.48 13.14
CA LEU A 182 -2.67 -24.24 14.44
C LEU A 182 -1.52 -23.23 14.28
N LEU A 183 -1.76 -22.15 13.52
CA LEU A 183 -0.76 -21.14 13.18
C LEU A 183 -1.13 -19.77 13.75
N PRO A 184 -0.13 -18.94 14.04
CA PRO A 184 -0.40 -17.54 14.35
C PRO A 184 -0.98 -16.83 13.13
N VAL A 185 -2.24 -16.42 13.20
CA VAL A 185 -2.89 -15.54 12.21
C VAL A 185 -2.75 -14.11 12.69
N ARG A 186 -2.33 -13.21 11.81
CA ARG A 186 -2.17 -11.78 12.07
C ARG A 186 -3.05 -10.96 11.13
N LYS A 187 -3.65 -9.92 11.68
CA LYS A 187 -4.38 -8.89 10.94
C LYS A 187 -3.79 -7.55 11.32
N LEU A 188 -2.88 -7.02 10.51
CA LEU A 188 -2.14 -5.82 10.86
C LEU A 188 -2.77 -4.53 10.33
N GLY A 189 -3.64 -4.63 9.31
CA GLY A 189 -4.46 -3.52 8.86
C GLY A 189 -3.91 -2.70 7.69
N SER A 190 -2.74 -3.06 7.15
CA SER A 190 -2.18 -2.55 5.90
C SER A 190 -1.93 -3.72 4.96
N ALA A 191 -2.74 -3.85 3.92
CA ALA A 191 -2.62 -4.98 2.98
C ALA A 191 -1.32 -4.93 2.18
N ALA A 192 -0.87 -3.74 1.82
CA ALA A 192 0.38 -3.55 1.09
C ALA A 192 1.58 -4.00 1.93
N LEU A 193 1.67 -3.58 3.21
CA LEU A 193 2.75 -4.01 4.09
C LEU A 193 2.67 -5.50 4.40
N ASP A 194 1.48 -6.03 4.68
CA ASP A 194 1.29 -7.46 4.95
C ASP A 194 1.84 -8.31 3.80
N MET A 195 1.57 -7.92 2.54
CA MET A 195 2.11 -8.59 1.35
C MET A 195 3.60 -8.35 1.15
N ALA A 196 4.12 -7.17 1.49
CA ALA A 196 5.53 -6.84 1.33
C ALA A 196 6.44 -7.61 2.31
N TYR A 197 5.93 -7.94 3.50
CA TYR A 197 6.67 -8.70 4.51
C TYR A 197 6.69 -10.23 4.26
N VAL A 198 5.86 -10.76 3.36
CA VAL A 198 5.84 -12.19 2.98
C VAL A 198 6.93 -12.54 2.00
#